data_daeec7d6b95d1ae979a5abe17e3ae7fc
#
_entry.id   daeec7d6b95d1ae979a5abe17e3ae7fc
#
_cell.length_a   1.000
_cell.length_b   1.000
_cell.length_c   1.000
_cell.angle_alpha   90.00
_cell.angle_beta   90.00
_cell.angle_gamma   90.00
#
_symmetry.space_group_name_H-M   'P 1'
#
loop_
_entity.id
_entity.type
_entity.pdbx_description
1 polymer ?
#
loop_
_entity_poly.entity_id
_entity_poly.type
_entity_poly.pdbx_seq_one_letter_code
_entity_poly.pdbx_strand_id
1 'polypeptide(L)'
;AIVGLSYALLNDFILGTRFDRFWEAARIPQRQHFIVCGLGGVGVQTVLHLHQCGHEVVVIEKDPNCRFLSTVRAQKIPVIQGDTTLPTTLKEANFEKAQALLAVTSNDTVNLETALNGRSLNPKVPVVVRYH
;
A
#
# COMPACT_ATOMS: atom_id res chain seq x y z
N ALA A 1 38.09 -1.12 14.57
CA ALA A 1 36.97 -1.68 15.33
C ALA A 1 35.67 -0.93 15.06
N ILE A 2 35.69 0.40 15.16
CA ILE A 2 34.48 1.20 14.90
C ILE A 2 34.06 1.11 13.44
N VAL A 3 35.02 1.14 12.52
CA VAL A 3 34.74 1.03 11.08
C VAL A 3 34.14 -0.35 10.74
N GLY A 4 34.71 -1.42 11.32
CA GLY A 4 34.20 -2.76 11.12
C GLY A 4 32.78 -2.94 11.66
N LEU A 5 32.50 -2.37 12.85
CA LEU A 5 31.19 -2.43 13.45
C LEU A 5 30.15 -1.67 12.60
N SER A 6 30.50 -0.47 12.13
CA SER A 6 29.63 0.32 11.26
C SER A 6 29.32 -0.40 9.95
N TYR A 7 30.32 -1.08 9.38
CA TYR A 7 30.14 -1.86 8.17
C TYR A 7 29.20 -3.03 8.40
N ALA A 8 29.35 -3.75 9.50
CA ALA A 8 28.47 -4.87 9.84
C ALA A 8 27.01 -4.42 10.02
N LEU A 9 26.79 -3.29 10.72
CA LEU A 9 25.47 -2.73 10.91
C LEU A 9 24.86 -2.29 9.59
N LEU A 10 25.63 -1.66 8.72
CA LEU A 10 25.17 -1.25 7.40
C LEU A 10 24.82 -2.46 6.55
N ASN A 11 25.63 -3.50 6.59
CA ASN A 11 25.39 -4.74 5.85
C ASN A 11 24.11 -5.42 6.32
N ASP A 12 23.87 -5.52 7.62
CA ASP A 12 22.64 -6.05 8.18
C ASP A 12 21.43 -5.21 7.77
N PHE A 13 21.58 -3.88 7.78
CA PHE A 13 20.52 -2.97 7.38
C PHE A 13 20.18 -3.12 5.91
N ILE A 14 21.18 -3.22 5.03
CA ILE A 14 20.99 -3.38 3.59
C ILE A 14 20.35 -4.73 3.25
N LEU A 15 20.77 -5.80 3.92
CA LEU A 15 20.29 -7.15 3.65
C LEU A 15 19.05 -7.50 4.46
N GLY A 16 18.71 -6.69 5.46
CA GLY A 16 17.60 -6.95 6.35
C GLY A 16 16.27 -6.43 5.84
N THR A 17 15.19 -7.00 6.40
CA THR A 17 13.81 -6.61 6.11
C THR A 17 13.55 -5.12 6.36
N ARG A 18 14.25 -4.54 7.35
CA ARG A 18 14.11 -3.12 7.71
C ARG A 18 14.56 -2.19 6.60
N PHE A 19 15.60 -2.57 5.87
CA PHE A 19 16.08 -1.79 4.75
C PHE A 19 15.06 -1.77 3.62
N ASP A 20 14.51 -2.93 3.29
CA ASP A 20 13.49 -3.05 2.25
C ASP A 20 12.25 -2.23 2.59
N ARG A 21 11.80 -2.27 3.84
CA ARG A 21 10.65 -1.48 4.29
C ARG A 21 10.92 0.02 4.27
N PHE A 22 12.13 0.42 4.60
CA PHE A 22 12.53 1.82 4.53
C PHE A 22 12.43 2.35 3.11
N TRP A 23 12.97 1.62 2.14
CA TRP A 23 12.91 2.03 0.74
C TRP A 23 11.48 1.95 0.19
N GLU A 24 10.73 0.97 0.62
CA GLU A 24 9.33 0.85 0.23
C GLU A 24 8.52 2.06 0.72
N ALA A 25 8.70 2.45 1.99
CA ALA A 25 8.04 3.63 2.54
C ALA A 25 8.43 4.91 1.78
N ALA A 26 9.69 5.02 1.37
CA ALA A 26 10.18 6.16 0.61
C ALA A 26 9.56 6.25 -0.79
N ARG A 27 9.06 5.12 -1.33
CA ARG A 27 8.43 5.07 -2.65
C ARG A 27 6.93 5.34 -2.62
N ILE A 28 6.31 5.53 -1.44
CA ILE A 28 4.88 5.82 -1.36
C ILE A 28 4.59 7.14 -2.06
N PRO A 29 3.71 7.15 -3.07
CA PRO A 29 3.38 8.38 -3.79
C PRO A 29 2.72 9.41 -2.88
N GLN A 30 2.97 10.68 -3.16
CA GLN A 30 2.44 11.78 -2.36
C GLN A 30 1.13 12.34 -2.89
N ARG A 31 0.87 12.20 -4.20
CA ARG A 31 -0.33 12.77 -4.83
C ARG A 31 -0.65 12.08 -6.15
N GLN A 32 -1.90 12.23 -6.58
CA GLN A 32 -2.39 11.78 -7.89
C GLN A 32 -2.18 10.29 -8.14
N HIS A 33 -2.15 9.52 -7.08
CA HIS A 33 -1.92 8.07 -7.12
C HIS A 33 -3.21 7.33 -6.79
N PHE A 34 -3.21 6.05 -7.12
CA PHE A 34 -4.29 5.14 -6.73
C PHE A 34 -3.89 4.38 -5.48
N ILE A 35 -4.84 4.24 -4.56
CA ILE A 35 -4.67 3.41 -3.36
C ILE A 35 -5.56 2.19 -3.54
N VAL A 36 -4.94 1.00 -3.51
CA VAL A 36 -5.68 -0.26 -3.64
C VAL A 36 -5.64 -0.98 -2.29
N CYS A 37 -6.81 -1.18 -1.69
CA CYS A 37 -6.98 -1.84 -0.41
C CYS A 37 -7.38 -3.28 -0.63
N GLY A 38 -6.51 -4.20 -0.24
CA GLY A 38 -6.73 -5.62 -0.42
C GLY A 38 -5.95 -6.17 -1.61
N LEU A 39 -5.14 -7.17 -1.35
CA LEU A 39 -4.27 -7.79 -2.36
C LEU A 39 -4.63 -9.26 -2.57
N GLY A 40 -5.92 -9.51 -2.85
CA GLY A 40 -6.39 -10.81 -3.31
C GLY A 40 -6.30 -10.90 -4.83
N GLY A 41 -7.05 -11.84 -5.42
CA GLY A 41 -7.05 -12.02 -6.87
C GLY A 41 -7.47 -10.77 -7.64
N VAL A 42 -8.52 -10.10 -7.19
CA VAL A 42 -8.99 -8.86 -7.82
C VAL A 42 -8.00 -7.72 -7.57
N GLY A 43 -7.53 -7.60 -6.33
CA GLY A 43 -6.61 -6.53 -5.96
C GLY A 43 -5.31 -6.57 -6.74
N VAL A 44 -4.67 -7.75 -6.83
CA VAL A 44 -3.40 -7.87 -7.55
C VAL A 44 -3.54 -7.54 -9.03
N GLN A 45 -4.64 -7.99 -9.66
CA GLN A 45 -4.87 -7.67 -11.08
C GLN A 45 -5.12 -6.19 -11.28
N THR A 46 -5.87 -5.56 -10.40
CA THR A 46 -6.13 -4.13 -10.44
C THR A 46 -4.82 -3.33 -10.30
N VAL A 47 -3.98 -3.69 -9.34
CA VAL A 47 -2.70 -3.03 -9.10
C VAL A 47 -1.79 -3.14 -10.33
N LEU A 48 -1.64 -4.36 -10.86
CA LEU A 48 -0.76 -4.59 -12.00
C LEU A 48 -1.26 -3.86 -13.24
N HIS A 49 -2.57 -3.83 -13.46
CA HIS A 49 -3.16 -3.13 -14.60
C HIS A 49 -2.92 -1.62 -14.50
N LEU A 50 -3.18 -1.03 -13.34
CA LEU A 50 -2.93 0.39 -13.13
C LEU A 50 -1.45 0.74 -13.32
N HIS A 51 -0.57 -0.11 -12.80
CA HIS A 51 0.86 0.08 -12.95
C HIS A 51 1.29 0.01 -14.41
N GLN A 52 0.79 -0.95 -15.17
CA GLN A 52 1.08 -1.10 -16.60
C GLN A 52 0.60 0.10 -17.40
N CYS A 53 -0.48 0.74 -16.98
CA CYS A 53 -1.00 1.95 -17.61
C CYS A 53 -0.23 3.21 -17.23
N GLY A 54 0.83 3.09 -16.43
CA GLY A 54 1.67 4.23 -16.06
C GLY A 54 1.20 5.01 -14.84
N HIS A 55 0.23 4.48 -14.08
CA HIS A 55 -0.25 5.14 -12.87
C HIS A 55 0.60 4.79 -11.66
N GLU A 56 0.76 5.77 -10.78
CA GLU A 56 1.35 5.53 -9.47
C GLU A 56 0.33 4.80 -8.58
N VAL A 57 0.78 3.74 -7.92
CA VAL A 57 -0.09 2.90 -7.09
C VAL A 57 0.59 2.61 -5.76
N VAL A 58 -0.18 2.64 -4.68
CA VAL A 58 0.22 2.10 -3.38
C VAL A 58 -0.82 1.09 -2.94
N VAL A 59 -0.35 -0.02 -2.39
CA VAL A 59 -1.20 -1.12 -1.92
C VAL A 59 -1.26 -1.07 -0.41
N ILE A 60 -2.44 -1.30 0.15
CA ILE A 60 -2.60 -1.54 1.59
C ILE A 60 -3.09 -2.97 1.75
N GLU A 61 -2.34 -3.78 2.49
CA GLU A 61 -2.68 -5.16 2.77
C GLU A 61 -2.44 -5.46 4.24
N LYS A 62 -3.41 -6.09 4.89
CA LYS A 62 -3.34 -6.41 6.32
C LYS A 62 -2.52 -7.66 6.60
N ASP A 63 -2.59 -8.67 5.74
CA ASP A 63 -1.95 -9.96 5.95
C ASP A 63 -0.49 -9.93 5.50
N PRO A 64 0.47 -10.08 6.45
CA PRO A 64 1.89 -10.09 6.10
C PRO A 64 2.29 -11.33 5.29
N ASN A 65 1.45 -12.34 5.26
CA ASN A 65 1.68 -13.59 4.52
C ASN A 65 0.89 -13.67 3.22
N CYS A 66 0.35 -12.54 2.76
CA CYS A 66 -0.37 -12.49 1.49
C CYS A 66 0.51 -13.00 0.36
N ARG A 67 0.00 -13.95 -0.42
CA ARG A 67 0.77 -14.63 -1.46
C ARG A 67 1.16 -13.73 -2.64
N PHE A 68 0.46 -12.61 -2.82
CA PHE A 68 0.74 -11.70 -3.93
C PHE A 68 1.69 -10.56 -3.59
N LEU A 69 2.18 -10.50 -2.35
CA LEU A 69 3.10 -9.43 -1.94
C LEU A 69 4.38 -9.43 -2.77
N SER A 70 4.97 -10.61 -2.99
CA SER A 70 6.20 -10.71 -3.79
C SER A 70 5.98 -10.24 -5.23
N THR A 71 4.81 -10.50 -5.80
CA THR A 71 4.48 -10.10 -7.16
C THR A 71 4.49 -8.58 -7.31
N VAL A 72 3.82 -7.86 -6.42
CA VAL A 72 3.76 -6.39 -6.51
C VAL A 72 5.08 -5.76 -6.11
N ARG A 73 5.77 -6.30 -5.12
CA ARG A 73 7.08 -5.80 -4.71
C ARG A 73 8.15 -5.97 -5.78
N ALA A 74 8.05 -7.02 -6.58
CA ALA A 74 8.95 -7.22 -7.73
C ALA A 74 8.80 -6.10 -8.76
N GLN A 75 7.62 -5.47 -8.85
CA GLN A 75 7.37 -4.34 -9.74
C GLN A 75 7.68 -2.99 -9.08
N LYS A 76 8.29 -2.99 -7.90
CA LYS A 76 8.61 -1.77 -7.14
C LYS A 76 7.38 -0.99 -6.70
N ILE A 77 6.24 -1.66 -6.58
CA ILE A 77 5.00 -1.07 -6.10
C ILE A 77 5.02 -1.11 -4.56
N PRO A 78 4.91 0.04 -3.88
CA PRO A 78 4.99 0.06 -2.41
C PRO A 78 3.75 -0.57 -1.78
N VAL A 79 3.96 -1.27 -0.68
CA VAL A 79 2.90 -1.90 0.11
C VAL A 79 2.95 -1.35 1.52
N ILE A 80 1.81 -0.89 2.01
CA ILE A 80 1.63 -0.54 3.42
C ILE A 80 0.93 -1.73 4.07
N GLN A 81 1.57 -2.30 5.08
CA GLN A 81 0.95 -3.36 5.85
C GLN A 81 0.12 -2.74 6.96
N GLY A 82 -1.20 -2.84 6.86
CA GLY A 82 -2.06 -2.20 7.83
C GLY A 82 -3.54 -2.44 7.57
N ASP A 83 -4.34 -1.91 8.48
CA ASP A 83 -5.79 -2.05 8.49
C ASP A 83 -6.42 -0.79 7.88
N THR A 84 -7.09 -0.94 6.75
CA THR A 84 -7.69 0.18 6.02
C THR A 84 -8.90 0.79 6.72
N THR A 85 -9.43 0.13 7.74
CA THR A 85 -10.51 0.69 8.56
C THR A 85 -10.00 1.73 9.55
N LEU A 86 -8.67 1.87 9.70
CA LEU A 86 -8.06 2.87 10.56
C LEU A 86 -7.69 4.11 9.76
N PRO A 87 -8.09 5.32 10.25
CA PRO A 87 -7.74 6.57 9.55
C PRO A 87 -6.23 6.77 9.37
N THR A 88 -5.43 6.33 10.34
CA THR A 88 -3.97 6.46 10.27
C THR A 88 -3.38 5.71 9.09
N THR A 89 -3.93 4.54 8.74
CA THR A 89 -3.46 3.75 7.62
C THR A 89 -3.68 4.48 6.29
N LEU A 90 -4.86 5.05 6.10
CA LEU A 90 -5.15 5.82 4.89
C LEU A 90 -4.28 7.06 4.79
N LYS A 91 -3.98 7.71 5.91
CA LYS A 91 -3.09 8.87 5.93
C LYS A 91 -1.66 8.50 5.54
N GLU A 92 -1.17 7.34 5.94
CA GLU A 92 0.14 6.84 5.51
C GLU A 92 0.22 6.69 4.00
N ALA A 93 -0.89 6.34 3.37
CA ALA A 93 -0.99 6.22 1.91
C ALA A 93 -1.23 7.56 1.22
N ASN A 94 -1.22 8.68 1.95
CA ASN A 94 -1.48 10.02 1.42
C ASN A 94 -2.85 10.12 0.74
N PHE A 95 -3.86 9.56 1.38
CA PHE A 95 -5.22 9.49 0.84
C PHE A 95 -5.76 10.84 0.42
N GLU A 96 -5.50 11.88 1.19
CA GLU A 96 -6.10 13.19 0.96
C GLU A 96 -5.73 13.80 -0.40
N LYS A 97 -4.61 13.37 -0.98
CA LYS A 97 -4.12 13.84 -2.28
C LYS A 97 -4.16 12.77 -3.35
N ALA A 98 -4.77 11.63 -3.07
CA ALA A 98 -4.88 10.53 -4.01
C ALA A 98 -5.87 10.85 -5.12
N GLN A 99 -5.69 10.20 -6.25
CA GLN A 99 -6.64 10.29 -7.37
C GLN A 99 -7.89 9.46 -7.10
N ALA A 100 -7.74 8.30 -6.48
CA ALA A 100 -8.87 7.45 -6.10
C ALA A 100 -8.39 6.37 -5.12
N LEU A 101 -9.35 5.82 -4.38
CA LEU A 101 -9.14 4.66 -3.51
C LEU A 101 -10.06 3.54 -3.98
N LEU A 102 -9.50 2.34 -4.09
CA LEU A 102 -10.25 1.15 -4.48
C LEU A 102 -10.24 0.15 -3.31
N ALA A 103 -11.40 -0.06 -2.70
CA ALA A 103 -11.55 -1.01 -1.60
C ALA A 103 -12.04 -2.34 -2.18
N VAL A 104 -11.10 -3.27 -2.37
CA VAL A 104 -11.33 -4.50 -3.13
C VAL A 104 -10.95 -5.76 -2.35
N THR A 105 -11.06 -5.71 -1.03
CA THR A 105 -10.86 -6.91 -0.20
C THR A 105 -12.00 -7.91 -0.45
N SER A 106 -11.86 -9.11 0.05
CA SER A 106 -12.91 -10.13 -0.02
C SER A 106 -14.05 -9.89 0.99
N ASN A 107 -13.90 -8.91 1.87
CA ASN A 107 -14.85 -8.64 2.95
C ASN A 107 -15.60 -7.33 2.68
N ASP A 108 -16.92 -7.45 2.41
CA ASP A 108 -17.75 -6.30 2.07
C ASP A 108 -17.83 -5.27 3.20
N THR A 109 -17.86 -5.73 4.45
CA THR A 109 -17.91 -4.83 5.61
C THR A 109 -16.62 -4.00 5.70
N VAL A 110 -15.47 -4.63 5.52
CA VAL A 110 -14.18 -3.93 5.51
C VAL A 110 -14.14 -2.91 4.37
N ASN A 111 -14.61 -3.29 3.19
CA ASN A 111 -14.66 -2.38 2.05
C ASN A 111 -15.53 -1.16 2.33
N LEU A 112 -16.69 -1.38 2.93
CA LEU A 112 -17.60 -0.29 3.28
C LEU A 112 -17.00 0.61 4.35
N GLU A 113 -16.45 0.03 5.42
CA GLU A 113 -15.80 0.81 6.48
C GLU A 113 -14.63 1.63 5.95
N THR A 114 -13.85 1.05 5.06
CA THR A 114 -12.75 1.74 4.38
C THR A 114 -13.26 2.94 3.58
N ALA A 115 -14.34 2.76 2.85
CA ALA A 115 -14.96 3.83 2.06
C ALA A 115 -15.45 4.97 2.95
N LEU A 116 -16.13 4.64 4.04
CA LEU A 116 -16.62 5.64 4.99
C LEU A 116 -15.47 6.39 5.65
N ASN A 117 -14.40 5.68 5.99
CA ASN A 117 -13.18 6.27 6.53
C ASN A 117 -12.58 7.28 5.54
N GLY A 118 -12.46 6.89 4.28
CA GLY A 118 -11.94 7.78 3.24
C GLY A 118 -12.81 9.02 3.04
N ARG A 119 -14.12 8.86 2.97
CA ARG A 119 -15.03 9.98 2.82
C ARG A 119 -14.98 10.96 4.00
N SER A 120 -14.74 10.43 5.20
CA SER A 120 -14.55 11.28 6.38
C SER A 120 -13.26 12.10 6.30
N LEU A 121 -12.20 11.54 5.71
CA LEU A 121 -10.92 12.25 5.59
C LEU A 121 -10.93 13.29 4.48
N ASN A 122 -11.47 12.94 3.31
CA ASN A 122 -11.60 13.87 2.19
C ASN A 122 -12.71 13.40 1.24
N PRO A 123 -13.90 14.03 1.30
CA PRO A 123 -15.02 13.60 0.46
C PRO A 123 -14.82 13.86 -1.04
N LYS A 124 -13.78 14.58 -1.43
CA LYS A 124 -13.49 14.88 -2.84
C LYS A 124 -12.75 13.74 -3.52
N VAL A 125 -12.10 12.84 -2.77
CA VAL A 125 -11.38 11.73 -3.35
C VAL A 125 -12.38 10.62 -3.71
N PRO A 126 -12.45 10.21 -4.98
CA PRO A 126 -13.35 9.12 -5.37
C PRO A 126 -12.98 7.82 -4.69
N VAL A 127 -14.00 7.08 -4.26
CA VAL A 127 -13.82 5.77 -3.64
C VAL A 127 -14.65 4.74 -4.40
N VAL A 128 -13.98 3.69 -4.86
CA VAL A 128 -14.63 2.56 -5.53
C VAL A 128 -14.66 1.39 -4.55
N VAL A 129 -15.83 0.79 -4.38
CA VAL A 129 -16.05 -0.27 -3.41
C VAL A 129 -16.47 -1.53 -4.14
N ARG A 130 -15.76 -2.63 -3.88
CA ARG A 130 -16.17 -3.94 -4.35
C ARG A 130 -17.27 -4.46 -3.42
N TYR A 131 -18.34 -4.95 -4.01
CA TYR A 131 -19.45 -5.54 -3.29
C TYR A 131 -19.81 -6.89 -3.89
N HIS A 132 -19.98 -7.89 -3.04
CA HIS A 132 -20.32 -9.28 -3.45
C HIS A 132 -21.80 -9.55 -3.43
#